data_1d6390cf42aedef93fc7c1eb0b5c1736
#
_entry.id   1d6390cf42aedef93fc7c1eb0b5c1736
#
_cell.length_a   1.000
_cell.length_b   1.000
_cell.length_c   1.000
_cell.angle_alpha   90.00
_cell.angle_beta   90.00
_cell.angle_gamma   90.00
#
_symmetry.space_group_name_H-M   'P 1'
#
loop_
_entity.id
_entity.type
_entity.pdbx_description
1 polymer ?
#
loop_
_entity_poly.entity_id
_entity_poly.type
_entity_poly.pdbx_seq_one_letter_code
_entity_poly.pdbx_strand_id
1 'polypeptide(L)'
;MNKKILIVDDDRDLVASLTQVLKGNGYDVAAAFNGADGLKALLAERPDLVILDVMMETDTAGFEAADAIRSRRETSRYREFRDLPIIILTAIDQVTNSRFSMDPSDSFLPGTNEFLTKPVDLDELLAKIGRLLR
;
A
#
# COMPACT_ATOMS: atom_id res chain seq x y z
N MET A 1 -14.89 13.99 9.06
CA MET A 1 -14.54 13.53 7.70
C MET A 1 -13.85 12.19 7.78
N ASN A 2 -14.15 11.34 6.83
CA ASN A 2 -13.57 10.00 6.82
C ASN A 2 -12.13 10.02 6.33
N LYS A 3 -11.31 9.16 6.90
CA LYS A 3 -9.99 8.90 6.33
C LYS A 3 -10.13 8.17 5.00
N LYS A 4 -9.27 8.49 4.04
CA LYS A 4 -9.30 7.90 2.71
C LYS A 4 -8.13 6.94 2.54
N ILE A 5 -8.43 5.76 1.99
CA ILE A 5 -7.44 4.72 1.72
C ILE A 5 -7.38 4.48 0.23
N LEU A 6 -6.17 4.50 -0.34
CA LEU A 6 -5.93 4.14 -1.73
C LEU A 6 -5.44 2.70 -1.79
N ILE A 7 -6.11 1.87 -2.58
CA ILE A 7 -5.71 0.48 -2.80
C ILE A 7 -5.13 0.36 -4.19
N VAL A 8 -3.90 -0.16 -4.30
CA VAL A 8 -3.23 -0.35 -5.58
C VAL A 8 -2.87 -1.83 -5.71
N ASP A 9 -3.64 -2.56 -6.51
CA ASP A 9 -3.47 -4.00 -6.72
C ASP A 9 -4.13 -4.36 -8.04
N ASP A 10 -3.49 -5.21 -8.85
CA ASP A 10 -4.04 -5.62 -10.14
C ASP A 10 -5.13 -6.70 -10.02
N ASP A 11 -5.30 -7.28 -8.85
CA ASP A 11 -6.38 -8.24 -8.57
C ASP A 11 -7.67 -7.48 -8.27
N ARG A 12 -8.53 -7.34 -9.27
CA ARG A 12 -9.77 -6.57 -9.16
C ARG A 12 -10.74 -7.14 -8.16
N ASP A 13 -10.78 -8.47 -8.00
CA ASP A 13 -11.65 -9.11 -7.02
C ASP A 13 -11.20 -8.80 -5.60
N LEU A 14 -9.89 -8.83 -5.36
CA LEU A 14 -9.35 -8.46 -4.05
C LEU A 14 -9.65 -7.00 -3.74
N VAL A 15 -9.44 -6.11 -4.71
CA VAL A 15 -9.74 -4.67 -4.54
C VAL A 15 -11.21 -4.47 -4.20
N ALA A 16 -12.12 -5.17 -4.90
CA ALA A 16 -13.55 -5.07 -4.61
C ALA A 16 -13.89 -5.52 -3.20
N SER A 17 -13.31 -6.65 -2.77
CA SER A 17 -13.53 -7.17 -1.42
C SER A 17 -13.01 -6.22 -0.35
N LEU A 18 -11.78 -5.72 -0.52
CA LEU A 18 -11.18 -4.78 0.43
C LEU A 18 -11.97 -3.47 0.47
N THR A 19 -12.41 -2.98 -0.67
CA THR A 19 -13.20 -1.75 -0.75
C THR A 19 -14.48 -1.88 0.07
N GLN A 20 -15.19 -3.01 -0.08
CA GLN A 20 -16.43 -3.25 0.66
C GLN A 20 -16.19 -3.26 2.15
N VAL A 21 -15.16 -3.97 2.61
CA VAL A 21 -14.83 -4.07 4.03
C VAL A 21 -14.43 -2.72 4.60
N LEU A 22 -13.58 -1.97 3.89
CA LEU A 22 -13.09 -0.69 4.38
C LEU A 22 -14.20 0.35 4.43
N LYS A 23 -15.06 0.41 3.41
CA LYS A 23 -16.21 1.31 3.45
C LYS A 23 -17.16 0.96 4.59
N GLY A 24 -17.35 -0.33 4.84
CA GLY A 24 -18.16 -0.79 5.96
C GLY A 24 -17.59 -0.39 7.32
N ASN A 25 -16.30 -0.08 7.38
CA ASN A 25 -15.64 0.38 8.61
C ASN A 25 -15.43 1.90 8.66
N GLY A 26 -16.07 2.65 7.76
CA GLY A 26 -16.08 4.10 7.83
C GLY A 26 -14.96 4.80 7.05
N TYR A 27 -14.25 4.09 6.20
CA TYR A 27 -13.20 4.68 5.37
C TYR A 27 -13.73 5.02 3.98
N ASP A 28 -13.22 6.10 3.41
CA ASP A 28 -13.38 6.35 1.98
C ASP A 28 -12.30 5.57 1.24
N VAL A 29 -12.58 5.10 0.02
CA VAL A 29 -11.67 4.24 -0.71
C VAL A 29 -11.54 4.72 -2.15
N ALA A 30 -10.30 4.79 -2.63
CA ALA A 30 -9.97 4.94 -4.03
C ALA A 30 -9.14 3.73 -4.45
N ALA A 31 -9.12 3.40 -5.73
CA ALA A 31 -8.43 2.22 -6.22
C ALA A 31 -7.71 2.49 -7.52
N ALA A 32 -6.60 1.79 -7.72
CA ALA A 32 -5.85 1.74 -8.97
C ALA A 32 -5.36 0.30 -9.16
N PHE A 33 -5.04 -0.06 -10.39
CA PHE A 33 -4.78 -1.46 -10.73
C PHE A 33 -3.37 -1.70 -11.26
N ASN A 34 -2.52 -0.70 -11.19
CA ASN A 34 -1.08 -0.82 -11.48
C ASN A 34 -0.34 0.31 -10.78
N GLY A 35 0.99 0.22 -10.74
CA GLY A 35 1.81 1.19 -10.02
C GLY A 35 1.73 2.59 -10.60
N ALA A 36 1.75 2.72 -11.93
CA ALA A 36 1.69 4.04 -12.57
C ALA A 36 0.38 4.75 -12.28
N ASP A 37 -0.75 4.03 -12.40
CA ASP A 37 -2.06 4.59 -12.09
C ASP A 37 -2.19 4.85 -10.59
N GLY A 38 -1.55 4.03 -9.76
CA GLY A 38 -1.52 4.23 -8.32
C GLY A 38 -0.87 5.56 -7.94
N LEU A 39 0.25 5.89 -8.56
CA LEU A 39 0.92 7.18 -8.31
C LEU A 39 0.08 8.36 -8.80
N LYS A 40 -0.62 8.21 -9.94
CA LYS A 40 -1.55 9.23 -10.41
C LYS A 40 -2.71 9.42 -9.44
N ALA A 41 -3.26 8.31 -8.95
CA ALA A 41 -4.36 8.35 -7.99
C ALA A 41 -3.91 8.99 -6.67
N LEU A 42 -2.69 8.75 -6.24
CA LEU A 42 -2.12 9.38 -5.05
C LEU A 42 -2.24 10.91 -5.13
N LEU A 43 -1.85 11.47 -6.25
CA LEU A 43 -1.89 12.93 -6.45
C LEU A 43 -3.33 13.45 -6.56
N ALA A 44 -4.21 12.69 -7.20
CA ALA A 44 -5.59 13.10 -7.43
C ALA A 44 -6.45 12.96 -6.17
N GLU A 45 -6.29 11.84 -5.46
CA GLU A 45 -7.17 11.48 -4.35
C GLU A 45 -6.66 11.93 -2.98
N ARG A 46 -5.36 12.18 -2.85
CA ARG A 46 -4.71 12.60 -1.61
C ARG A 46 -5.10 11.72 -0.42
N PRO A 47 -4.82 10.43 -0.48
CA PRO A 47 -5.25 9.50 0.57
C PRO A 47 -4.47 9.70 1.86
N ASP A 48 -4.99 9.14 2.94
CA ASP A 48 -4.35 9.13 4.25
C ASP A 48 -3.49 7.89 4.47
N LEU A 49 -3.67 6.86 3.64
CA LEU A 49 -2.93 5.60 3.69
C LEU A 49 -3.02 4.93 2.33
N VAL A 50 -1.95 4.21 1.94
CA VAL A 50 -1.92 3.44 0.70
C VAL A 50 -1.66 1.97 1.01
N ILE A 51 -2.43 1.10 0.36
CA ILE A 51 -2.18 -0.34 0.35
C ILE A 51 -1.64 -0.68 -1.04
N LEU A 52 -0.42 -1.22 -1.11
CA LEU A 52 0.26 -1.51 -2.36
C LEU A 52 0.56 -3.00 -2.50
N ASP A 53 0.17 -3.59 -3.62
CA ASP A 53 0.65 -4.91 -4.01
C ASP A 53 2.09 -4.80 -4.54
N VAL A 54 2.90 -5.81 -4.28
CA VAL A 54 4.29 -5.84 -4.75
C VAL A 54 4.34 -6.06 -6.26
N MET A 55 3.69 -7.11 -6.75
CA MET A 55 3.72 -7.49 -8.16
C MET A 55 2.50 -6.99 -8.88
N MET A 56 2.70 -6.12 -9.85
CA MET A 56 1.63 -5.60 -10.71
C MET A 56 2.10 -5.64 -12.15
N GLU A 57 2.41 -4.48 -12.75
CA GLU A 57 2.94 -4.46 -14.13
C GLU A 57 4.37 -5.01 -14.21
N THR A 58 5.10 -4.99 -13.08
CA THR A 58 6.40 -5.66 -12.95
C THR A 58 6.45 -6.40 -11.62
N ASP A 59 7.48 -7.23 -11.42
CA ASP A 59 7.66 -8.00 -10.19
C ASP A 59 7.90 -7.13 -8.96
N THR A 60 8.28 -5.88 -9.15
CA THR A 60 8.65 -4.97 -8.07
C THR A 60 7.90 -3.64 -8.13
N ALA A 61 6.79 -3.57 -8.88
CA ALA A 61 6.06 -2.31 -9.08
C ALA A 61 5.64 -1.66 -7.76
N GLY A 62 5.22 -2.44 -6.78
CA GLY A 62 4.82 -1.91 -5.48
C GLY A 62 6.00 -1.26 -4.74
N PHE A 63 7.17 -1.88 -4.79
CA PHE A 63 8.36 -1.31 -4.17
C PHE A 63 8.81 -0.05 -4.89
N GLU A 64 8.74 -0.05 -6.22
CA GLU A 64 9.10 1.14 -7.01
C GLU A 64 8.17 2.31 -6.68
N ALA A 65 6.86 2.04 -6.53
CA ALA A 65 5.90 3.06 -6.14
C ALA A 65 6.19 3.59 -4.73
N ALA A 66 6.50 2.69 -3.79
CA ALA A 66 6.82 3.10 -2.43
C ALA A 66 8.09 3.97 -2.40
N ASP A 67 9.12 3.59 -3.16
CA ASP A 67 10.34 4.38 -3.26
C ASP A 67 10.07 5.77 -3.84
N ALA A 68 9.22 5.86 -4.86
CA ALA A 68 8.85 7.14 -5.45
C ALA A 68 8.17 8.04 -4.42
N ILE A 69 7.26 7.48 -3.63
CA ILE A 69 6.54 8.22 -2.59
C ILE A 69 7.52 8.72 -1.52
N ARG A 70 8.48 7.89 -1.14
CA ARG A 70 9.45 8.19 -0.07
C ARG A 70 10.63 9.04 -0.53
N SER A 71 10.73 9.36 -1.82
CA SER A 71 11.87 10.11 -2.35
C SER A 71 12.10 11.40 -1.57
N ARG A 72 13.35 11.63 -1.18
CA ARG A 72 13.75 12.83 -0.44
C ARG A 72 14.14 14.00 -1.35
N ARG A 73 14.01 13.83 -2.66
CA ARG A 73 14.31 14.90 -3.61
C ARG A 73 13.29 16.03 -3.45
N GLU A 74 13.76 17.25 -3.36
CA GLU A 74 12.89 18.42 -3.26
C GLU A 74 12.05 18.62 -4.52
N THR A 75 12.53 18.11 -5.66
CA THR A 75 11.83 18.17 -6.92
C THR A 75 10.78 17.07 -7.09
N SER A 76 10.68 16.14 -6.14
CA SER A 76 9.71 15.05 -6.24
C SER A 76 8.29 15.60 -6.21
N ARG A 77 7.45 15.15 -7.17
CA ARG A 77 6.03 15.51 -7.18
C ARG A 77 5.25 14.86 -6.03
N TYR A 78 5.86 13.88 -5.34
CA TYR A 78 5.23 13.16 -4.23
C TYR A 78 5.75 13.63 -2.87
N ARG A 79 6.48 14.74 -2.82
CA ARG A 79 7.15 15.19 -1.59
C ARG A 79 6.20 15.42 -0.41
N GLU A 80 4.95 15.75 -0.68
CA GLU A 80 3.94 15.95 0.37
C GLU A 80 3.52 14.62 1.01
N PHE A 81 3.84 13.48 0.37
CA PHE A 81 3.41 12.16 0.80
C PHE A 81 4.55 11.30 1.35
N ARG A 82 5.71 11.91 1.63
CA ARG A 82 6.89 11.15 2.12
C ARG A 82 6.61 10.33 3.37
N ASP A 83 5.75 10.85 4.25
CA ASP A 83 5.44 10.20 5.52
C ASP A 83 4.09 9.48 5.50
N LEU A 84 3.50 9.36 4.33
CA LEU A 84 2.23 8.66 4.17
C LEU A 84 2.36 7.21 4.61
N PRO A 85 1.48 6.69 5.47
CA PRO A 85 1.51 5.27 5.82
C PRO A 85 1.31 4.39 4.60
N ILE A 86 2.17 3.37 4.46
CA ILE A 86 2.13 2.42 3.35
C ILE A 86 2.11 1.02 3.91
N ILE A 87 1.12 0.22 3.48
CA ILE A 87 1.05 -1.21 3.77
C ILE A 87 1.33 -1.94 2.46
N ILE A 88 2.34 -2.80 2.45
CA ILE A 88 2.67 -3.63 1.29
C ILE A 88 1.98 -4.99 1.43
N LEU A 89 1.30 -5.42 0.36
CA LEU A 89 0.75 -6.77 0.26
C LEU A 89 1.71 -7.62 -0.55
N THR A 90 2.06 -8.79 -0.04
CA THR A 90 3.02 -9.67 -0.71
C THR A 90 2.53 -11.11 -0.65
N ALA A 91 2.76 -11.88 -1.73
CA ALA A 91 2.47 -13.31 -1.71
C ALA A 91 3.48 -14.02 -0.82
N ILE A 92 3.04 -15.11 -0.18
CA ILE A 92 3.90 -15.83 0.77
C ILE A 92 5.15 -16.38 0.10
N ASP A 93 5.05 -16.81 -1.16
CA ASP A 93 6.20 -17.31 -1.92
C ASP A 93 7.21 -16.19 -2.22
N GLN A 94 6.77 -14.97 -2.38
CA GLN A 94 7.67 -13.82 -2.55
C GLN A 94 8.47 -13.57 -1.27
N VAL A 95 7.82 -13.69 -0.12
CA VAL A 95 8.49 -13.52 1.18
C VAL A 95 9.56 -14.59 1.38
N THR A 96 9.23 -15.86 1.06
CA THR A 96 10.16 -16.98 1.29
C THR A 96 11.28 -17.04 0.26
N ASN A 97 11.04 -16.61 -0.98
CA ASN A 97 11.99 -16.78 -2.09
C ASN A 97 12.83 -15.54 -2.38
N SER A 98 12.43 -14.38 -1.92
CA SER A 98 13.09 -13.13 -2.30
C SER A 98 14.00 -12.57 -1.21
N ARG A 99 14.28 -13.31 -0.17
CA ARG A 99 15.15 -12.91 0.93
C ARG A 99 14.65 -11.71 1.72
N PHE A 100 13.37 -11.41 1.62
CA PHE A 100 12.79 -10.37 2.46
C PHE A 100 12.69 -10.88 3.89
N SER A 101 13.08 -10.03 4.83
CA SER A 101 12.89 -10.33 6.24
C SER A 101 11.43 -10.09 6.63
N MET A 102 10.92 -10.92 7.52
CA MET A 102 9.62 -10.70 8.12
C MET A 102 9.65 -9.65 9.24
N ASP A 103 10.83 -9.21 9.61
CA ASP A 103 11.01 -8.20 10.66
C ASP A 103 10.73 -6.81 10.08
N PRO A 104 9.71 -6.09 10.63
CA PRO A 104 9.39 -4.74 10.12
C PRO A 104 10.53 -3.74 10.27
N SER A 105 11.50 -4.01 11.14
CA SER A 105 12.67 -3.14 11.30
C SER A 105 13.70 -3.34 10.22
N ASP A 106 13.55 -4.38 9.40
CA ASP A 106 14.52 -4.70 8.36
C ASP A 106 14.31 -3.78 7.15
N SER A 107 15.41 -3.30 6.60
CA SER A 107 15.40 -2.36 5.48
C SER A 107 15.10 -3.00 4.13
N PHE A 108 14.84 -4.31 4.08
CA PHE A 108 14.52 -4.97 2.80
C PHE A 108 13.16 -4.58 2.23
N LEU A 109 12.31 -3.93 3.03
CA LEU A 109 11.02 -3.41 2.57
C LEU A 109 11.05 -1.88 2.61
N PRO A 110 11.82 -1.25 1.70
CA PRO A 110 12.03 0.20 1.76
C PRO A 110 10.72 0.95 1.55
N GLY A 111 10.53 2.01 2.31
CA GLY A 111 9.37 2.86 2.19
C GLY A 111 8.10 2.29 2.77
N THR A 112 8.16 1.13 3.45
CA THR A 112 7.00 0.44 3.98
C THR A 112 6.90 0.63 5.48
N ASN A 113 5.71 1.00 5.96
CA ASN A 113 5.43 1.06 7.40
C ASN A 113 5.04 -0.32 7.95
N GLU A 114 4.29 -1.08 7.17
CA GLU A 114 3.84 -2.41 7.52
C GLU A 114 3.76 -3.25 6.26
N PHE A 115 3.72 -4.57 6.42
CA PHE A 115 3.41 -5.45 5.31
C PHE A 115 2.46 -6.55 5.78
N LEU A 116 1.75 -7.15 4.82
CA LEU A 116 0.86 -8.28 5.04
C LEU A 116 1.10 -9.30 3.95
N THR A 117 1.05 -10.59 4.30
CA THR A 117 1.10 -11.66 3.32
C THR A 117 -0.29 -11.98 2.81
N LYS A 118 -0.37 -12.36 1.53
CA LYS A 118 -1.61 -12.88 0.95
C LYS A 118 -1.73 -14.37 1.25
N PRO A 119 -2.93 -14.86 1.50
CA PRO A 119 -4.22 -14.19 1.49
C PRO A 119 -4.35 -13.22 2.67
N VAL A 120 -5.03 -12.09 2.42
CA VAL A 120 -5.13 -11.02 3.41
C VAL A 120 -6.07 -11.43 4.54
N ASP A 121 -5.56 -11.35 5.78
CA ASP A 121 -6.40 -11.47 6.97
C ASP A 121 -7.04 -10.10 7.22
N LEU A 122 -8.35 -10.01 7.09
CA LEU A 122 -9.06 -8.73 7.17
C LEU A 122 -8.97 -8.11 8.57
N ASP A 123 -9.03 -8.93 9.61
CA ASP A 123 -8.90 -8.42 10.98
C ASP A 123 -7.52 -7.82 11.23
N GLU A 124 -6.49 -8.49 10.74
CA GLU A 124 -5.13 -7.98 10.85
C GLU A 124 -4.95 -6.68 10.04
N LEU A 125 -5.50 -6.63 8.83
CA LEU A 125 -5.44 -5.43 8.01
C LEU A 125 -6.12 -4.25 8.72
N LEU A 126 -7.32 -4.45 9.23
CA LEU A 126 -8.06 -3.39 9.92
C LEU A 126 -7.32 -2.90 11.18
N ALA A 127 -6.71 -3.82 11.92
CA ALA A 127 -5.93 -3.46 13.10
C ALA A 127 -4.71 -2.59 12.71
N LYS A 128 -4.00 -2.97 11.66
CA LYS A 128 -2.84 -2.20 11.19
C LYS A 128 -3.25 -0.82 10.69
N ILE A 129 -4.34 -0.73 9.93
CA ILE A 129 -4.85 0.54 9.44
C ILE A 129 -5.21 1.45 10.61
N GLY A 130 -5.95 0.93 11.58
CA GLY A 130 -6.35 1.70 12.74
C GLY A 130 -5.17 2.25 13.52
N ARG A 131 -4.11 1.44 13.67
CA ARG A 131 -2.89 1.84 14.36
C ARG A 131 -2.14 2.94 13.59
N LEU A 132 -2.05 2.81 12.27
CA LEU A 132 -1.31 3.77 11.44
C LEU A 132 -2.04 5.12 11.27
N LEU A 133 -3.37 5.12 11.39
CA LEU A 133 -4.19 6.32 11.19
C LEU A 133 -4.60 7.03 12.48
N ARG A 134 -4.08 6.60 13.59
CA ARG A 134 -4.38 7.24 14.89
C ARG A 134 -3.83 8.65 15.00
#